data_31cb0338dad9e5188967d4a79cc800c5
#
_entry.id   31cb0338dad9e5188967d4a79cc800c5
#
_cell.length_a   1.000
_cell.length_b   1.000
_cell.length_c   1.000
_cell.angle_alpha   90.00
_cell.angle_beta   90.00
_cell.angle_gamma   90.00
#
_symmetry.space_group_name_H-M   'P 1'
#
loop_
_entity.id
_entity.type
_entity.pdbx_description
1 polymer ?
#
loop_
_entity_poly.entity_id
_entity_poly.type
_entity_poly.pdbx_seq_one_letter_code
_entity_poly.pdbx_strand_id
1 'polypeptide(L)'
;MEHIFFCTGHELKIPNIVKSKGLYLYDEQGKGYMDLESGVWCTSLGHNNAEINRIIKNQIDLLMHAGFCYSHAILEKSAKSILRIAGFNNGKSVFLCSGSEAIEISRQISKHLTEKSVSMTLHDSYLGAYSSITDKSRNWFLLDWEQCKICHDKDTCNLSCEVLQTIPKDISDFIFEPGSSSGFVRFPPKALINNIVKIVRDNGGKIVANEVTTGIGRTGKWFGYQHYDITPDFIAVGKGIGNGYPVSIALINEPTTRQLTLKPFHYAQSHQNDPLGASIVNGVIQYIEENNLISIAADNGLLLHKHLESLVDNEFITEVRGRGLMFAIDIKNEEITDSIYNNLIEKGYIVGNRGSSFRLDPPLIITKTEIEGFIEMLRESTSLFK
;
A
#
# COMPACT_ATOMS: atom_id res chain seq x y z
N MET A 1 14.19 14.16 -21.68
CA MET A 1 12.75 14.53 -21.83
C MET A 1 12.61 16.02 -21.51
N GLU A 2 12.60 16.84 -22.57
CA GLU A 2 12.70 18.30 -22.45
C GLU A 2 11.45 18.98 -21.85
N HIS A 3 10.27 18.38 -22.04
CA HIS A 3 9.00 18.97 -21.63
C HIS A 3 8.37 18.33 -20.39
N ILE A 4 9.09 17.42 -19.70
CA ILE A 4 8.61 16.74 -18.50
C ILE A 4 9.38 17.23 -17.28
N PHE A 5 8.67 17.74 -16.29
CA PHE A 5 9.24 18.10 -15.01
C PHE A 5 9.36 16.85 -14.13
N PHE A 6 10.57 16.52 -13.72
CA PHE A 6 10.83 15.47 -12.74
C PHE A 6 11.03 16.10 -11.36
N CYS A 7 10.24 15.65 -10.39
CA CYS A 7 10.43 16.07 -9.01
C CYS A 7 11.77 15.58 -8.47
N THR A 8 12.35 16.32 -7.54
CA THR A 8 13.61 15.92 -6.85
C THR A 8 13.46 14.50 -6.26
N GLY A 9 14.46 13.68 -6.46
CA GLY A 9 14.44 12.25 -6.04
C GLY A 9 13.75 11.31 -7.04
N HIS A 10 13.36 11.80 -8.22
CA HIS A 10 12.76 11.00 -9.29
C HIS A 10 13.63 11.04 -10.55
N GLU A 11 14.94 10.93 -10.39
CA GLU A 11 15.90 10.89 -11.50
C GLU A 11 15.66 9.63 -12.36
N LEU A 12 15.79 9.80 -13.68
CA LEU A 12 15.63 8.69 -14.62
C LEU A 12 16.72 7.63 -14.41
N LYS A 13 16.31 6.41 -14.10
CA LYS A 13 17.21 5.26 -13.91
C LYS A 13 17.32 4.43 -15.18
N ILE A 14 16.22 4.20 -15.87
CA ILE A 14 16.16 3.42 -17.12
C ILE A 14 15.42 4.27 -18.15
N PRO A 15 16.06 4.72 -19.20
CA PRO A 15 15.41 5.49 -20.27
C PRO A 15 14.61 4.57 -21.20
N ASN A 16 13.60 5.14 -21.87
CA ASN A 16 12.90 4.55 -23.01
C ASN A 16 12.35 3.13 -22.79
N ILE A 17 11.58 2.92 -21.70
CA ILE A 17 10.78 1.71 -21.55
C ILE A 17 9.64 1.74 -22.59
N VAL A 18 9.58 0.72 -23.44
CA VAL A 18 8.65 0.66 -24.59
C VAL A 18 7.66 -0.49 -24.52
N LYS A 19 7.90 -1.48 -23.63
CA LYS A 19 7.06 -2.68 -23.53
C LYS A 19 7.10 -3.24 -22.10
N SER A 20 6.04 -3.93 -21.71
CA SER A 20 6.01 -4.64 -20.44
C SER A 20 5.22 -5.94 -20.56
N LYS A 21 5.56 -6.96 -19.72
CA LYS A 21 4.82 -8.22 -19.64
C LYS A 21 5.18 -8.97 -18.36
N GLY A 22 4.17 -9.36 -17.58
CA GLY A 22 4.38 -10.09 -16.33
C GLY A 22 5.23 -9.29 -15.34
N LEU A 23 6.36 -9.83 -14.92
CA LEU A 23 7.28 -9.12 -14.03
C LEU A 23 8.25 -8.16 -14.77
N TYR A 24 8.24 -8.11 -16.10
CA TYR A 24 9.30 -7.48 -16.85
C TYR A 24 8.87 -6.18 -17.54
N LEU A 25 9.75 -5.18 -17.47
CA LEU A 25 9.80 -4.00 -18.32
C LEU A 25 10.89 -4.20 -19.39
N TYR A 26 10.71 -3.64 -20.57
CA TYR A 26 11.66 -3.78 -21.68
C TYR A 26 11.99 -2.41 -22.25
N ASP A 27 13.27 -2.13 -22.43
CA ASP A 27 13.74 -0.93 -23.13
C ASP A 27 13.68 -1.06 -24.67
N GLU A 28 14.07 -0.03 -25.38
CA GLU A 28 14.06 0.00 -26.85
C GLU A 28 15.09 -0.94 -27.49
N GLN A 29 16.11 -1.37 -26.75
CA GLN A 29 17.09 -2.38 -27.19
C GLN A 29 16.59 -3.81 -26.93
N GLY A 30 15.45 -3.96 -26.28
CA GLY A 30 14.86 -5.25 -25.95
C GLY A 30 15.43 -5.89 -24.67
N LYS A 31 16.25 -5.18 -23.90
CA LYS A 31 16.72 -5.63 -22.60
C LYS A 31 15.54 -5.67 -21.63
N GLY A 32 15.37 -6.81 -20.95
CA GLY A 32 14.36 -7.02 -19.94
C GLY A 32 14.86 -6.65 -18.54
N TYR A 33 13.99 -6.01 -17.77
CA TYR A 33 14.22 -5.66 -16.37
C TYR A 33 13.13 -6.28 -15.51
N MET A 34 13.48 -7.19 -14.61
CA MET A 34 12.54 -7.76 -13.62
C MET A 34 12.19 -6.68 -12.61
N ASP A 35 10.93 -6.27 -12.59
CA ASP A 35 10.42 -5.22 -11.71
C ASP A 35 9.94 -5.80 -10.38
N LEU A 36 10.79 -5.73 -9.37
CA LEU A 36 10.50 -6.14 -8.01
C LEU A 36 9.89 -5.01 -7.16
N GLU A 37 9.52 -3.88 -7.77
CA GLU A 37 8.71 -2.82 -7.18
C GLU A 37 7.24 -2.83 -7.66
N SER A 38 6.89 -3.68 -8.63
CA SER A 38 5.53 -3.73 -9.24
C SER A 38 5.04 -2.36 -9.71
N GLY A 39 5.88 -1.60 -10.43
CA GLY A 39 5.52 -0.23 -10.82
C GLY A 39 5.15 0.65 -9.63
N VAL A 40 5.92 0.59 -8.57
CA VAL A 40 5.67 1.26 -7.28
C VAL A 40 4.35 0.80 -6.66
N TRP A 41 4.23 -0.52 -6.40
CA TRP A 41 3.05 -1.26 -5.87
C TRP A 41 1.80 -1.26 -6.77
N CYS A 42 1.86 -0.71 -7.98
CA CYS A 42 0.65 -0.51 -8.80
C CYS A 42 0.27 -1.72 -9.64
N THR A 43 1.22 -2.60 -10.03
CA THR A 43 0.98 -3.73 -10.94
C THR A 43 1.02 -5.07 -10.21
N SER A 44 0.14 -5.23 -9.22
CA SER A 44 0.13 -6.43 -8.34
C SER A 44 -0.10 -7.75 -9.09
N LEU A 45 -0.78 -7.73 -10.23
CA LEU A 45 -1.00 -8.88 -11.11
C LEU A 45 0.03 -8.96 -12.26
N GLY A 46 1.12 -8.22 -12.14
CA GLY A 46 2.12 -8.04 -13.19
C GLY A 46 1.71 -7.01 -14.25
N HIS A 47 2.72 -6.57 -14.98
CA HIS A 47 2.56 -5.61 -16.07
C HIS A 47 1.79 -6.21 -17.24
N ASN A 48 0.97 -5.39 -17.89
CA ASN A 48 0.26 -5.74 -19.12
C ASN A 48 -0.52 -7.07 -19.01
N ASN A 49 -1.21 -7.25 -17.86
CA ASN A 49 -2.02 -8.45 -17.62
C ASN A 49 -3.13 -8.57 -18.66
N ALA A 50 -3.18 -9.70 -19.38
CA ALA A 50 -4.06 -9.89 -20.54
C ALA A 50 -5.54 -9.82 -20.17
N GLU A 51 -5.92 -10.37 -19.00
CA GLU A 51 -7.31 -10.37 -18.52
C GLU A 51 -7.76 -8.95 -18.14
N ILE A 52 -6.94 -8.20 -17.41
CA ILE A 52 -7.25 -6.82 -17.07
C ILE A 52 -7.34 -5.95 -18.33
N ASN A 53 -6.42 -6.15 -19.29
CA ASN A 53 -6.49 -5.44 -20.57
C ASN A 53 -7.78 -5.76 -21.34
N ARG A 54 -8.25 -7.00 -21.32
CA ARG A 54 -9.52 -7.41 -21.94
C ARG A 54 -10.71 -6.73 -21.27
N ILE A 55 -10.70 -6.65 -19.94
CA ILE A 55 -11.75 -5.96 -19.17
C ILE A 55 -11.77 -4.47 -19.52
N ILE A 56 -10.61 -3.81 -19.57
CA ILE A 56 -10.48 -2.39 -19.94
C ILE A 56 -11.07 -2.15 -21.35
N LYS A 57 -10.66 -2.92 -22.33
CA LYS A 57 -11.13 -2.79 -23.72
C LYS A 57 -12.64 -2.94 -23.81
N ASN A 58 -13.19 -4.00 -23.21
CA ASN A 58 -14.62 -4.24 -23.21
C ASN A 58 -15.41 -3.11 -22.51
N GLN A 59 -14.90 -2.59 -21.39
CA GLN A 59 -15.57 -1.52 -20.66
C GLN A 59 -15.52 -0.17 -21.40
N ILE A 60 -14.43 0.13 -22.08
CA ILE A 60 -14.29 1.35 -22.92
C ILE A 60 -15.31 1.32 -24.07
N ASP A 61 -15.51 0.17 -24.70
CA ASP A 61 -16.49 0.00 -25.79
C ASP A 61 -17.95 0.16 -25.30
N LEU A 62 -18.22 -0.08 -24.01
CA LEU A 62 -19.55 0.05 -23.43
C LEU A 62 -19.81 1.43 -22.83
N LEU A 63 -18.99 1.82 -21.87
CA LEU A 63 -19.15 3.06 -21.08
C LEU A 63 -17.86 3.36 -20.35
N MET A 64 -17.12 4.34 -20.82
CA MET A 64 -15.87 4.76 -20.18
C MET A 64 -16.11 5.63 -18.96
N HIS A 65 -17.01 6.64 -19.08
CA HIS A 65 -17.34 7.62 -18.05
C HIS A 65 -18.81 8.00 -18.13
N ALA A 66 -19.46 8.20 -16.97
CA ALA A 66 -20.87 8.58 -16.91
C ALA A 66 -21.14 9.84 -16.05
N GLY A 67 -20.16 10.26 -15.23
CA GLY A 67 -20.40 11.22 -14.15
C GLY A 67 -21.07 10.58 -12.93
N PHE A 68 -20.98 11.25 -11.79
CA PHE A 68 -21.34 10.67 -10.48
C PHE A 68 -22.84 10.67 -10.16
N CYS A 69 -23.69 11.25 -11.00
CA CYS A 69 -25.15 11.28 -10.80
C CYS A 69 -25.90 10.15 -11.49
N TYR A 70 -25.22 9.26 -12.22
CA TYR A 70 -25.84 8.18 -12.97
C TYR A 70 -25.38 6.82 -12.45
N SER A 71 -26.33 5.92 -12.22
CA SER A 71 -26.01 4.56 -11.75
C SER A 71 -25.70 3.62 -12.91
N HIS A 72 -24.84 2.65 -12.66
CA HIS A 72 -24.56 1.55 -13.57
C HIS A 72 -24.24 0.26 -12.79
N ALA A 73 -24.61 -0.88 -13.39
CA ALA A 73 -24.60 -2.18 -12.70
C ALA A 73 -23.19 -2.62 -12.27
N ILE A 74 -22.14 -2.27 -13.05
CA ILE A 74 -20.77 -2.65 -12.72
C ILE A 74 -20.27 -2.00 -11.44
N LEU A 75 -20.70 -0.78 -11.14
CA LEU A 75 -20.34 -0.10 -9.89
C LEU A 75 -20.85 -0.86 -8.67
N GLU A 76 -22.14 -1.21 -8.67
CA GLU A 76 -22.76 -1.97 -7.57
C GLU A 76 -22.12 -3.37 -7.41
N LYS A 77 -21.83 -4.05 -8.53
CA LYS A 77 -21.13 -5.34 -8.52
C LYS A 77 -19.75 -5.21 -7.89
N SER A 78 -18.99 -4.21 -8.30
CA SER A 78 -17.63 -3.96 -7.80
C SER A 78 -17.64 -3.56 -6.32
N ALA A 79 -18.59 -2.70 -5.92
CA ALA A 79 -18.78 -2.30 -4.53
C ALA A 79 -19.06 -3.52 -3.63
N LYS A 80 -19.95 -4.42 -4.05
CA LYS A 80 -20.24 -5.66 -3.32
C LYS A 80 -18.99 -6.55 -3.19
N SER A 81 -18.21 -6.70 -4.27
CA SER A 81 -17.01 -7.52 -4.26
C SER A 81 -15.96 -6.99 -3.26
N ILE A 82 -15.66 -5.70 -3.31
CA ILE A 82 -14.64 -5.12 -2.43
C ILE A 82 -15.11 -5.05 -0.96
N LEU A 83 -16.37 -4.74 -0.70
CA LEU A 83 -16.94 -4.72 0.65
C LEU A 83 -16.95 -6.13 1.26
N ARG A 84 -17.24 -7.17 0.47
CA ARG A 84 -17.22 -8.56 0.91
C ARG A 84 -15.82 -8.98 1.38
N ILE A 85 -14.78 -8.76 0.59
CA ILE A 85 -13.41 -9.14 0.99
C ILE A 85 -12.87 -8.31 2.15
N ALA A 86 -13.42 -7.11 2.36
CA ALA A 86 -13.13 -6.26 3.52
C ALA A 86 -13.95 -6.63 4.77
N GLY A 87 -14.92 -7.52 4.67
CA GLY A 87 -15.83 -7.83 5.79
C GLY A 87 -16.81 -6.70 6.11
N PHE A 88 -17.04 -5.77 5.18
CA PHE A 88 -17.96 -4.62 5.34
C PHE A 88 -19.28 -4.81 4.60
N ASN A 89 -19.90 -6.00 4.70
CA ASN A 89 -21.03 -6.44 3.86
C ASN A 89 -22.17 -5.42 3.72
N ASN A 90 -22.47 -4.64 4.79
CA ASN A 90 -23.50 -3.59 4.80
C ASN A 90 -22.91 -2.19 4.75
N GLY A 91 -21.63 -2.06 4.46
CA GLY A 91 -20.94 -0.78 4.31
C GLY A 91 -21.24 -0.08 2.99
N LYS A 92 -20.52 0.99 2.75
CA LYS A 92 -20.54 1.74 1.49
C LYS A 92 -19.13 1.94 0.97
N SER A 93 -19.03 2.24 -0.33
CA SER A 93 -17.76 2.55 -0.99
C SER A 93 -17.90 3.78 -1.86
N VAL A 94 -16.79 4.52 -1.99
CA VAL A 94 -16.66 5.63 -2.95
C VAL A 94 -15.44 5.33 -3.81
N PHE A 95 -15.64 5.19 -5.12
CA PHE A 95 -14.57 4.99 -6.10
C PHE A 95 -14.00 6.35 -6.49
N LEU A 96 -12.68 6.43 -6.57
CA LEU A 96 -11.88 7.64 -6.76
C LEU A 96 -10.68 7.32 -7.66
N CYS A 97 -9.79 8.30 -7.91
CA CYS A 97 -8.65 8.11 -8.82
C CYS A 97 -7.34 7.77 -8.10
N SER A 98 -7.13 8.23 -6.87
CA SER A 98 -5.85 8.07 -6.16
C SER A 98 -6.02 7.69 -4.70
N GLY A 99 -5.02 6.97 -4.15
CA GLY A 99 -4.99 6.66 -2.73
C GLY A 99 -5.01 7.92 -1.85
N SER A 100 -4.45 9.04 -2.32
CA SER A 100 -4.50 10.33 -1.64
C SER A 100 -5.94 10.84 -1.48
N GLU A 101 -6.79 10.68 -2.51
CA GLU A 101 -8.21 11.01 -2.42
C GLU A 101 -8.95 10.11 -1.43
N ALA A 102 -8.67 8.80 -1.45
CA ALA A 102 -9.30 7.85 -0.54
C ALA A 102 -8.97 8.13 0.94
N ILE A 103 -7.75 8.54 1.24
CA ILE A 103 -7.33 8.99 2.57
C ILE A 103 -8.00 10.32 2.92
N GLU A 104 -7.98 11.28 2.00
CA GLU A 104 -8.52 12.62 2.27
C GLU A 104 -10.02 12.59 2.55
N ILE A 105 -10.82 11.86 1.75
CA ILE A 105 -12.26 11.74 2.01
C ILE A 105 -12.55 11.02 3.33
N SER A 106 -11.78 9.97 3.68
CA SER A 106 -11.94 9.26 4.95
C SER A 106 -11.67 10.18 6.14
N ARG A 107 -10.62 11.00 6.05
CA ARG A 107 -10.25 12.00 7.05
C ARG A 107 -11.31 13.11 7.17
N GLN A 108 -11.80 13.65 6.04
CA GLN A 108 -12.84 14.69 6.03
C GLN A 108 -14.14 14.17 6.65
N ILE A 109 -14.59 12.97 6.31
CA ILE A 109 -15.76 12.34 6.90
C ILE A 109 -15.57 12.13 8.41
N SER A 110 -14.39 11.66 8.82
CA SER A 110 -14.08 11.47 10.25
C SER A 110 -14.23 12.77 11.03
N LYS A 111 -13.63 13.86 10.55
CA LYS A 111 -13.75 15.20 11.16
C LYS A 111 -15.19 15.71 11.17
N HIS A 112 -15.92 15.51 10.07
CA HIS A 112 -17.33 15.89 9.99
C HIS A 112 -18.19 15.18 11.03
N LEU A 113 -17.98 13.86 11.22
CA LEU A 113 -18.78 13.05 12.14
C LEU A 113 -18.40 13.30 13.61
N THR A 114 -17.12 13.44 13.91
CA THR A 114 -16.62 13.59 15.29
C THR A 114 -16.62 15.03 15.78
N GLU A 115 -16.70 16.02 14.87
CA GLU A 115 -16.55 17.47 15.16
C GLU A 115 -15.22 17.85 15.80
N LYS A 116 -14.21 16.96 15.65
CA LYS A 116 -12.84 17.16 16.12
C LYS A 116 -11.94 17.55 14.95
N SER A 117 -10.82 18.24 15.25
CA SER A 117 -9.94 18.79 14.22
C SER A 117 -8.62 18.04 14.06
N VAL A 118 -8.16 17.31 15.09
CA VAL A 118 -6.83 16.70 15.11
C VAL A 118 -6.87 15.29 14.51
N SER A 119 -6.13 15.06 13.44
CA SER A 119 -5.86 13.72 12.92
C SER A 119 -4.60 13.16 13.58
N MET A 120 -4.52 11.85 13.75
CA MET A 120 -3.36 11.16 14.31
C MET A 120 -2.79 10.16 13.32
N THR A 121 -1.47 10.02 13.30
CA THR A 121 -0.76 8.94 12.59
C THR A 121 0.56 8.59 13.29
N LEU A 122 1.22 7.51 12.88
CA LEU A 122 2.59 7.24 13.28
C LEU A 122 3.54 8.21 12.56
N HIS A 123 4.62 8.63 13.21
CA HIS A 123 5.49 9.71 12.72
C HIS A 123 6.13 9.41 11.34
N ASP A 124 6.37 8.13 11.04
CA ASP A 124 7.00 7.65 9.80
C ASP A 124 6.01 7.26 8.70
N SER A 125 4.71 7.57 8.86
CA SER A 125 3.67 7.24 7.88
C SER A 125 3.69 8.15 6.65
N TYR A 126 3.46 7.56 5.48
CA TYR A 126 3.15 8.25 4.24
C TYR A 126 1.65 8.08 3.90
N LEU A 127 0.93 9.19 3.86
CA LEU A 127 -0.53 9.15 3.73
C LEU A 127 -1.06 9.71 2.40
N GLY A 128 -0.18 10.16 1.51
CA GLY A 128 -0.55 10.73 0.21
C GLY A 128 0.14 12.04 -0.09
N ALA A 129 -0.26 12.70 -1.19
CA ALA A 129 0.43 13.84 -1.79
C ALA A 129 -0.27 15.20 -1.54
N TYR A 130 -1.44 15.25 -0.90
CA TYR A 130 -2.14 16.51 -0.65
C TYR A 130 -1.52 17.29 0.52
N SER A 131 -1.52 18.62 0.43
CA SER A 131 -0.98 19.50 1.47
C SER A 131 -1.63 19.30 2.84
N SER A 132 -2.92 18.98 2.89
CA SER A 132 -3.67 18.62 4.10
C SER A 132 -3.10 17.40 4.84
N ILE A 133 -2.28 16.61 4.16
CA ILE A 133 -1.68 15.34 4.63
C ILE A 133 -0.15 15.43 4.70
N THR A 134 0.49 16.15 3.78
CA THR A 134 1.96 16.31 3.75
C THR A 134 2.43 17.35 4.75
N ASP A 135 1.68 18.46 4.92
CA ASP A 135 1.91 19.44 5.98
C ASP A 135 1.26 18.97 7.29
N LYS A 136 2.01 18.22 8.06
CA LYS A 136 1.60 17.70 9.36
C LYS A 136 1.89 18.66 10.52
N SER A 137 2.20 19.93 10.25
CA SER A 137 2.50 20.94 11.27
C SER A 137 1.26 21.43 12.03
N ARG A 138 0.07 21.31 11.42
CA ARG A 138 -1.19 21.80 12.00
C ARG A 138 -2.26 20.72 12.00
N ASN A 139 -2.98 20.59 13.13
CA ASN A 139 -4.08 19.64 13.27
C ASN A 139 -3.67 18.18 13.07
N TRP A 140 -2.41 17.85 13.36
CA TRP A 140 -1.89 16.49 13.37
C TRP A 140 -1.21 16.19 14.70
N PHE A 141 -1.42 14.98 15.18
CA PHE A 141 -0.62 14.35 16.24
C PHE A 141 0.20 13.22 15.64
N LEU A 142 1.49 13.34 15.68
CA LEU A 142 2.44 12.34 15.16
C LEU A 142 2.96 11.54 16.33
N LEU A 143 2.54 10.28 16.46
CA LEU A 143 3.03 9.42 17.52
C LEU A 143 4.44 8.93 17.16
N ASP A 144 5.42 9.32 17.94
CA ASP A 144 6.75 8.72 17.89
C ASP A 144 6.72 7.35 18.55
N TRP A 145 7.04 6.31 17.77
CA TRP A 145 7.02 4.92 18.21
C TRP A 145 8.39 4.24 18.03
N GLU A 146 9.47 5.03 17.80
CA GLU A 146 10.82 4.48 17.59
C GLU A 146 11.23 3.52 18.71
N GLN A 147 11.01 3.92 19.95
CA GLN A 147 11.32 3.08 21.11
C GLN A 147 10.50 1.78 21.18
N CYS A 148 9.31 1.73 20.53
CA CYS A 148 8.48 0.52 20.51
C CYS A 148 9.06 -0.59 19.63
N LYS A 149 9.96 -0.27 18.70
CA LYS A 149 10.62 -1.23 17.82
C LYS A 149 11.52 -2.19 18.59
N ILE A 150 12.22 -1.66 19.60
CA ILE A 150 13.18 -2.37 20.43
C ILE A 150 12.64 -2.67 21.84
N CYS A 151 11.39 -2.29 22.11
CA CYS A 151 10.77 -2.48 23.42
C CYS A 151 10.69 -3.98 23.75
N HIS A 152 11.14 -4.36 24.96
CA HIS A 152 11.07 -5.74 25.44
C HIS A 152 9.61 -6.23 25.56
N ASP A 153 8.72 -5.33 25.96
CA ASP A 153 7.31 -5.63 26.20
C ASP A 153 6.40 -5.30 24.99
N LYS A 154 6.96 -5.18 23.78
CA LYS A 154 6.21 -4.76 22.58
C LYS A 154 4.98 -5.61 22.29
N ASP A 155 5.00 -6.91 22.62
CA ASP A 155 3.90 -7.84 22.37
C ASP A 155 2.83 -7.85 23.48
N THR A 156 3.19 -7.31 24.66
CA THR A 156 2.34 -7.22 25.87
C THR A 156 2.08 -5.78 26.29
N CYS A 157 2.42 -4.81 25.42
CA CYS A 157 2.19 -3.38 25.67
C CYS A 157 0.77 -3.12 26.18
N ASN A 158 0.63 -2.25 27.16
CA ASN A 158 -0.64 -1.91 27.79
C ASN A 158 -0.84 -0.38 27.89
N LEU A 159 -2.03 0.04 28.31
CA LEU A 159 -2.43 1.44 28.36
C LEU A 159 -1.63 2.31 29.35
N SER A 160 -0.81 1.73 30.25
CA SER A 160 0.06 2.50 31.14
C SER A 160 1.40 2.89 30.49
N CYS A 161 1.67 2.48 29.24
CA CYS A 161 2.87 2.83 28.51
C CYS A 161 2.97 4.34 28.29
N GLU A 162 4.13 4.93 28.60
CA GLU A 162 4.37 6.37 28.47
C GLU A 162 4.12 6.90 27.06
N VAL A 163 4.47 6.13 26.00
CA VAL A 163 4.18 6.49 24.61
C VAL A 163 2.67 6.68 24.40
N LEU A 164 1.85 5.77 24.93
CA LEU A 164 0.39 5.83 24.79
C LEU A 164 -0.23 6.95 25.61
N GLN A 165 0.37 7.30 26.73
CA GLN A 165 -0.07 8.41 27.58
C GLN A 165 0.06 9.80 26.92
N THR A 166 0.88 9.92 25.86
CA THR A 166 1.02 11.17 25.10
C THR A 166 -0.15 11.44 24.17
N ILE A 167 -1.01 10.45 23.89
CA ILE A 167 -2.08 10.56 22.90
C ILE A 167 -3.17 11.52 23.40
N PRO A 168 -3.47 12.62 22.67
CA PRO A 168 -4.53 13.55 23.04
C PRO A 168 -5.93 12.89 22.96
N LYS A 169 -6.85 13.38 23.77
CA LYS A 169 -8.25 12.91 23.72
C LYS A 169 -9.06 13.52 22.57
N ASP A 170 -8.58 14.59 21.97
CA ASP A 170 -9.26 15.32 20.90
C ASP A 170 -8.91 14.81 19.49
N ILE A 171 -8.66 13.53 19.34
CA ILE A 171 -8.36 12.91 18.05
C ILE A 171 -9.65 12.64 17.27
N SER A 172 -9.75 13.19 16.05
CA SER A 172 -10.84 12.90 15.10
C SER A 172 -10.72 11.51 14.48
N ASP A 173 -9.50 11.17 14.09
CA ASP A 173 -9.18 9.92 13.40
C ASP A 173 -7.71 9.49 13.64
N PHE A 174 -7.50 8.19 13.71
CA PHE A 174 -6.20 7.57 13.64
C PHE A 174 -6.06 6.90 12.27
N ILE A 175 -5.17 7.43 11.44
CA ILE A 175 -4.84 6.89 10.13
C ILE A 175 -3.53 6.12 10.26
N PHE A 176 -3.55 4.81 10.02
CA PHE A 176 -2.35 4.01 10.13
C PHE A 176 -2.09 3.14 8.91
N GLU A 177 -0.82 2.94 8.61
CA GLU A 177 -0.36 1.97 7.63
C GLU A 177 -0.04 0.67 8.34
N PRO A 178 -0.68 -0.47 7.97
CA PRO A 178 -0.32 -1.80 8.51
C PRO A 178 1.10 -2.27 8.20
N GLY A 179 1.77 -1.59 7.29
CA GLY A 179 3.20 -1.65 6.98
C GLY A 179 3.58 -0.33 6.33
N SER A 180 4.56 0.38 6.86
CA SER A 180 4.88 1.74 6.40
C SER A 180 5.40 1.75 4.97
N SER A 181 4.85 2.65 4.15
CA SER A 181 5.22 2.83 2.74
C SER A 181 6.26 3.95 2.52
N SER A 182 6.78 4.54 3.60
CA SER A 182 7.80 5.60 3.54
C SER A 182 9.15 5.15 2.95
N GLY A 183 9.27 3.86 2.61
CA GLY A 183 10.46 3.23 2.02
C GLY A 183 11.12 2.21 2.94
N PHE A 184 10.80 2.23 4.23
CA PHE A 184 11.47 1.38 5.22
C PHE A 184 10.69 0.10 5.57
N VAL A 185 9.44 -0.05 5.13
CA VAL A 185 8.61 -1.25 5.34
C VAL A 185 8.63 -1.71 6.80
N ARG A 186 8.12 -0.86 7.68
CA ARG A 186 8.08 -1.14 9.12
C ARG A 186 6.66 -1.57 9.53
N PHE A 187 6.60 -2.59 10.36
CA PHE A 187 5.35 -3.13 10.88
C PHE A 187 5.23 -2.79 12.37
N PRO A 188 4.34 -1.88 12.77
CA PRO A 188 4.18 -1.54 14.19
C PRO A 188 3.71 -2.75 15.00
N PRO A 189 4.10 -2.86 16.29
CA PRO A 189 3.65 -3.94 17.16
C PRO A 189 2.13 -4.00 17.26
N LYS A 190 1.57 -5.23 17.22
CA LYS A 190 0.11 -5.45 17.27
C LYS A 190 -0.51 -4.86 18.55
N ALA A 191 0.12 -5.08 19.70
CA ALA A 191 -0.37 -4.55 20.97
C ALA A 191 -0.40 -3.02 21.01
N LEU A 192 0.62 -2.36 20.43
CA LEU A 192 0.66 -0.90 20.28
C LEU A 192 -0.57 -0.41 19.49
N ILE A 193 -0.80 -0.96 18.29
CA ILE A 193 -1.94 -0.55 17.43
C ILE A 193 -3.26 -0.80 18.14
N ASN A 194 -3.45 -1.95 18.78
CA ASN A 194 -4.68 -2.27 19.48
C ASN A 194 -4.97 -1.28 20.63
N ASN A 195 -3.94 -0.87 21.37
CA ASN A 195 -4.09 0.13 22.42
C ASN A 195 -4.39 1.52 21.87
N ILE A 196 -3.73 1.94 20.78
CA ILE A 196 -4.05 3.20 20.09
C ILE A 196 -5.51 3.20 19.64
N VAL A 197 -5.94 2.13 18.96
CA VAL A 197 -7.33 1.97 18.50
C VAL A 197 -8.31 2.08 19.66
N LYS A 198 -8.00 1.44 20.80
CA LYS A 198 -8.83 1.53 22.00
C LYS A 198 -8.90 2.98 22.51
N ILE A 199 -7.77 3.66 22.69
CA ILE A 199 -7.72 5.05 23.16
C ILE A 199 -8.53 5.97 22.26
N VAL A 200 -8.32 5.88 20.95
CA VAL A 200 -9.02 6.75 19.97
C VAL A 200 -10.52 6.49 19.99
N ARG A 201 -10.97 5.24 20.05
CA ARG A 201 -12.39 4.89 20.10
C ARG A 201 -13.07 5.27 21.41
N ASP A 202 -12.42 5.03 22.55
CA ASP A 202 -12.94 5.41 23.86
C ASP A 202 -13.17 6.93 23.98
N ASN A 203 -12.46 7.70 23.16
CA ASN A 203 -12.63 9.15 23.03
C ASN A 203 -13.47 9.56 21.80
N GLY A 204 -14.17 8.63 21.16
CA GLY A 204 -15.10 8.92 20.04
C GLY A 204 -14.46 9.21 18.68
N GLY A 205 -13.15 8.94 18.53
CA GLY A 205 -12.45 9.08 17.24
C GLY A 205 -12.68 7.88 16.31
N LYS A 206 -12.27 8.02 15.05
CA LYS A 206 -12.40 7.03 13.98
C LYS A 206 -11.07 6.36 13.65
N ILE A 207 -11.14 5.16 13.07
CA ILE A 207 -9.98 4.41 12.62
C ILE A 207 -9.99 4.30 11.11
N VAL A 208 -8.91 4.75 10.48
CA VAL A 208 -8.70 4.67 9.03
C VAL A 208 -7.52 3.76 8.75
N ALA A 209 -7.73 2.63 8.09
CA ALA A 209 -6.66 1.78 7.61
C ALA A 209 -6.21 2.27 6.22
N ASN A 210 -4.95 2.71 6.12
CA ASN A 210 -4.32 3.03 4.85
C ASN A 210 -3.77 1.73 4.22
N GLU A 211 -4.57 1.14 3.35
CA GLU A 211 -4.28 -0.09 2.62
C GLU A 211 -3.81 0.14 1.18
N VAL A 212 -3.37 1.35 0.88
CA VAL A 212 -2.93 1.74 -0.46
C VAL A 212 -1.71 0.93 -0.91
N THR A 213 -0.84 0.53 0.02
CA THR A 213 0.33 -0.33 -0.26
C THR A 213 0.21 -1.74 0.30
N THR A 214 -0.43 -1.91 1.44
CA THR A 214 -0.51 -3.18 2.18
C THR A 214 -1.68 -4.06 1.80
N GLY A 215 -2.67 -3.49 1.11
CA GLY A 215 -3.89 -4.18 0.69
C GLY A 215 -3.72 -5.07 -0.54
N ILE A 216 -4.83 -5.70 -0.90
CA ILE A 216 -5.00 -6.47 -2.14
C ILE A 216 -3.96 -7.59 -2.28
N GLY A 217 -3.77 -8.35 -1.18
CA GLY A 217 -2.91 -9.54 -1.17
C GLY A 217 -1.45 -9.30 -0.82
N ARG A 218 -0.97 -8.06 -0.83
CA ARG A 218 0.44 -7.72 -0.66
C ARG A 218 1.10 -8.34 0.57
N THR A 219 0.39 -8.38 1.70
CA THR A 219 0.91 -8.90 2.97
C THR A 219 0.53 -10.36 3.26
N GLY A 220 0.02 -11.11 2.25
CA GLY A 220 -0.46 -12.48 2.42
C GLY A 220 -1.87 -12.59 3.02
N LYS A 221 -2.55 -11.46 3.18
CA LYS A 221 -3.98 -11.33 3.49
C LYS A 221 -4.61 -10.33 2.54
N TRP A 222 -5.93 -10.30 2.40
CA TRP A 222 -6.60 -9.30 1.57
C TRP A 222 -6.20 -7.88 1.95
N PHE A 223 -6.11 -7.60 3.26
CA PHE A 223 -5.73 -6.30 3.81
C PHE A 223 -4.74 -6.45 4.97
N GLY A 224 -3.79 -5.55 5.06
CA GLY A 224 -2.76 -5.56 6.10
C GLY A 224 -3.32 -5.37 7.51
N TYR A 225 -4.41 -4.59 7.70
CA TYR A 225 -5.04 -4.42 9.01
C TYR A 225 -5.53 -5.74 9.63
N GLN A 226 -5.81 -6.77 8.81
CA GLN A 226 -6.25 -8.08 9.29
C GLN A 226 -5.17 -8.82 10.11
N HIS A 227 -3.93 -8.36 10.10
CA HIS A 227 -2.87 -8.87 10.99
C HIS A 227 -2.98 -8.32 12.42
N TYR A 228 -3.76 -7.26 12.63
CA TYR A 228 -3.91 -6.56 13.90
C TYR A 228 -5.18 -6.93 14.66
N ASP A 229 -6.08 -7.73 14.08
CA ASP A 229 -7.38 -8.13 14.64
C ASP A 229 -8.26 -6.91 15.00
N ILE A 230 -8.19 -5.85 14.24
CA ILE A 230 -9.03 -4.66 14.38
C ILE A 230 -10.04 -4.59 13.24
N THR A 231 -11.12 -3.87 13.46
CA THR A 231 -12.09 -3.52 12.40
C THR A 231 -12.07 -2.00 12.22
N PRO A 232 -11.49 -1.45 11.17
CA PRO A 232 -11.46 0.00 10.95
C PRO A 232 -12.84 0.57 10.63
N ASP A 233 -13.00 1.90 10.77
CA ASP A 233 -14.18 2.62 10.32
C ASP A 233 -14.13 2.89 8.82
N PHE A 234 -12.90 3.11 8.31
CA PHE A 234 -12.59 3.31 6.90
C PHE A 234 -11.40 2.48 6.46
N ILE A 235 -11.43 2.06 5.19
CA ILE A 235 -10.27 1.44 4.53
C ILE A 235 -10.02 2.22 3.24
N ALA A 236 -8.83 2.81 3.10
CA ALA A 236 -8.39 3.47 1.88
C ALA A 236 -7.58 2.50 1.03
N VAL A 237 -8.07 2.17 -0.16
CA VAL A 237 -7.45 1.23 -1.11
C VAL A 237 -7.01 1.98 -2.36
N GLY A 238 -5.90 1.59 -2.96
CA GLY A 238 -5.39 2.18 -4.20
C GLY A 238 -4.36 1.28 -4.88
N LYS A 239 -3.55 1.86 -5.75
CA LYS A 239 -2.41 1.18 -6.40
C LYS A 239 -2.77 -0.19 -6.98
N GLY A 240 -2.41 -1.28 -6.28
CA GLY A 240 -2.58 -2.65 -6.76
C GLY A 240 -4.01 -3.04 -7.16
N ILE A 241 -5.04 -2.37 -6.60
CA ILE A 241 -6.44 -2.62 -6.98
C ILE A 241 -6.74 -2.18 -8.41
N GLY A 242 -5.96 -1.26 -8.97
CA GLY A 242 -6.09 -0.80 -10.35
C GLY A 242 -5.21 -1.55 -11.34
N ASN A 243 -4.28 -2.35 -10.87
CA ASN A 243 -3.25 -3.02 -11.66
C ASN A 243 -2.63 -2.13 -12.74
N GLY A 244 -2.19 -0.92 -12.36
CA GLY A 244 -1.61 0.09 -13.24
C GLY A 244 -2.60 1.16 -13.73
N TYR A 245 -3.91 0.96 -13.59
CA TYR A 245 -4.92 2.00 -13.84
C TYR A 245 -5.15 2.86 -12.60
N PRO A 246 -5.30 4.20 -12.73
CA PRO A 246 -5.52 5.10 -11.60
C PRO A 246 -6.94 4.96 -11.06
N VAL A 247 -7.12 4.04 -10.11
CA VAL A 247 -8.36 3.89 -9.34
C VAL A 247 -8.04 3.65 -7.87
N SER A 248 -8.88 4.20 -7.00
CA SER A 248 -8.83 3.99 -5.56
C SER A 248 -10.24 3.91 -4.98
N ILE A 249 -10.35 3.51 -3.73
CA ILE A 249 -11.65 3.32 -3.09
C ILE A 249 -11.52 3.70 -1.61
N ALA A 250 -12.47 4.49 -1.12
CA ALA A 250 -12.71 4.64 0.31
C ALA A 250 -13.87 3.71 0.70
N LEU A 251 -13.59 2.72 1.53
CA LEU A 251 -14.60 1.82 2.11
C LEU A 251 -15.03 2.37 3.47
N ILE A 252 -16.32 2.33 3.75
CA ILE A 252 -16.95 2.86 4.96
C ILE A 252 -17.74 1.73 5.61
N ASN A 253 -17.48 1.42 6.88
CA ASN A 253 -18.21 0.36 7.57
C ASN A 253 -19.69 0.74 7.82
N GLU A 254 -20.51 -0.25 8.15
CA GLU A 254 -21.94 -0.06 8.38
C GLU A 254 -22.26 0.96 9.50
N PRO A 255 -21.62 0.91 10.70
CA PRO A 255 -21.89 1.88 11.75
C PRO A 255 -21.64 3.34 11.33
N THR A 256 -20.55 3.57 10.60
CA THR A 256 -20.21 4.91 10.09
C THR A 256 -21.18 5.34 8.98
N THR A 257 -21.59 4.41 8.10
CA THR A 257 -22.61 4.67 7.08
C THR A 257 -23.95 5.11 7.70
N ARG A 258 -24.37 4.47 8.79
CA ARG A 258 -25.58 4.87 9.53
C ARG A 258 -25.46 6.29 10.10
N GLN A 259 -24.29 6.67 10.63
CA GLN A 259 -24.04 8.03 11.09
C GLN A 259 -24.15 9.05 9.94
N LEU A 260 -23.62 8.73 8.76
CA LEU A 260 -23.72 9.58 7.57
C LEU A 260 -25.16 9.75 7.05
N THR A 261 -26.03 8.77 7.31
CA THR A 261 -27.48 8.92 7.00
C THR A 261 -28.14 9.99 7.89
N LEU A 262 -27.68 10.12 9.14
CA LEU A 262 -28.18 11.12 10.08
C LEU A 262 -27.48 12.48 9.94
N LYS A 263 -26.22 12.49 9.54
CA LYS A 263 -25.37 13.68 9.35
C LYS A 263 -24.73 13.62 7.95
N PRO A 264 -25.46 14.03 6.90
CA PRO A 264 -24.97 13.93 5.52
C PRO A 264 -23.67 14.70 5.29
N PHE A 265 -22.79 14.11 4.48
CA PHE A 265 -21.51 14.70 4.07
C PHE A 265 -21.51 14.97 2.57
N HIS A 266 -21.06 16.17 2.17
CA HIS A 266 -20.99 16.58 0.78
C HIS A 266 -19.58 16.43 0.23
N TYR A 267 -19.47 15.69 -0.87
CA TYR A 267 -18.22 15.52 -1.61
C TYR A 267 -18.56 15.40 -3.10
N ALA A 268 -17.76 16.03 -3.95
CA ALA A 268 -17.91 15.93 -5.39
C ALA A 268 -16.54 15.97 -6.08
N GLN A 269 -16.35 15.05 -7.02
CA GLN A 269 -15.19 14.96 -7.90
C GLN A 269 -15.66 14.30 -9.20
N SER A 270 -15.20 14.80 -10.34
CA SER A 270 -15.75 14.44 -11.66
C SER A 270 -15.69 12.94 -11.98
N HIS A 271 -14.64 12.24 -11.55
CA HIS A 271 -14.45 10.80 -11.76
C HIS A 271 -14.86 9.94 -10.57
N GLN A 272 -15.65 10.52 -9.64
CA GLN A 272 -16.22 9.73 -8.54
C GLN A 272 -17.14 8.64 -9.10
N ASN A 273 -16.95 7.40 -8.65
CA ASN A 273 -17.76 6.25 -9.03
C ASN A 273 -17.72 5.92 -10.54
N ASP A 274 -16.56 6.05 -11.16
CA ASP A 274 -16.36 5.84 -12.59
C ASP A 274 -16.51 4.36 -13.00
N PRO A 275 -17.27 4.03 -14.07
CA PRO A 275 -17.51 2.66 -14.50
C PRO A 275 -16.25 1.91 -14.93
N LEU A 276 -15.30 2.58 -15.58
CA LEU A 276 -14.06 1.93 -16.00
C LEU A 276 -13.23 1.50 -14.79
N GLY A 277 -13.02 2.38 -13.80
CA GLY A 277 -12.34 2.05 -12.56
C GLY A 277 -13.03 0.92 -11.80
N ALA A 278 -14.36 0.96 -11.69
CA ALA A 278 -15.15 -0.09 -11.04
C ALA A 278 -15.01 -1.46 -11.74
N SER A 279 -14.99 -1.47 -13.08
CA SER A 279 -14.81 -2.69 -13.88
C SER A 279 -13.45 -3.34 -13.61
N ILE A 280 -12.38 -2.54 -13.56
CA ILE A 280 -11.02 -3.00 -13.28
C ILE A 280 -10.92 -3.57 -11.86
N VAL A 281 -11.45 -2.86 -10.86
CA VAL A 281 -11.48 -3.31 -9.46
C VAL A 281 -12.13 -4.69 -9.33
N ASN A 282 -13.31 -4.88 -9.95
CA ASN A 282 -13.97 -6.17 -9.94
C ASN A 282 -13.11 -7.26 -10.61
N GLY A 283 -12.47 -6.94 -11.73
CA GLY A 283 -11.59 -7.88 -12.45
C GLY A 283 -10.36 -8.26 -11.65
N VAL A 284 -9.72 -7.32 -10.98
CA VAL A 284 -8.56 -7.58 -10.11
C VAL A 284 -8.93 -8.51 -8.96
N ILE A 285 -10.07 -8.27 -8.28
CA ILE A 285 -10.54 -9.14 -7.20
C ILE A 285 -10.80 -10.55 -7.72
N GLN A 286 -11.54 -10.69 -8.82
CA GLN A 286 -11.82 -11.98 -9.43
C GLN A 286 -10.54 -12.73 -9.83
N TYR A 287 -9.60 -12.06 -10.48
CA TYR A 287 -8.33 -12.66 -10.87
C TYR A 287 -7.52 -13.18 -9.67
N ILE A 288 -7.48 -12.43 -8.57
CA ILE A 288 -6.81 -12.85 -7.33
C ILE A 288 -7.49 -14.10 -6.74
N GLU A 289 -8.82 -14.14 -6.70
CA GLU A 289 -9.58 -15.27 -6.16
C GLU A 289 -9.43 -16.52 -7.04
N GLU A 290 -9.63 -16.41 -8.34
CA GLU A 290 -9.56 -17.51 -9.29
C GLU A 290 -8.16 -18.15 -9.35
N ASN A 291 -7.11 -17.37 -9.14
CA ASN A 291 -5.73 -17.84 -9.16
C ASN A 291 -5.14 -18.07 -7.76
N ASN A 292 -5.95 -17.98 -6.70
CA ASN A 292 -5.53 -18.19 -5.30
C ASN A 292 -4.30 -17.38 -4.87
N LEU A 293 -4.16 -16.15 -5.39
CA LEU A 293 -2.94 -15.35 -5.23
C LEU A 293 -2.66 -14.90 -3.79
N ILE A 294 -3.66 -14.85 -2.91
CA ILE A 294 -3.45 -14.53 -1.49
C ILE A 294 -2.58 -15.60 -0.80
N SER A 295 -2.92 -16.88 -1.01
CA SER A 295 -2.14 -18.01 -0.46
C SER A 295 -0.74 -18.07 -1.09
N ILE A 296 -0.66 -17.91 -2.42
CA ILE A 296 0.61 -17.91 -3.13
C ILE A 296 1.52 -16.78 -2.63
N ALA A 297 0.98 -15.58 -2.41
CA ALA A 297 1.74 -14.46 -1.87
C ALA A 297 2.23 -14.72 -0.43
N ALA A 298 1.43 -15.39 0.39
CA ALA A 298 1.86 -15.79 1.74
C ALA A 298 3.00 -16.81 1.69
N ASP A 299 2.87 -17.87 0.87
CA ASP A 299 3.87 -18.94 0.75
C ASP A 299 5.18 -18.43 0.12
N ASN A 300 5.08 -17.67 -0.98
CA ASN A 300 6.24 -17.06 -1.62
C ASN A 300 6.90 -16.00 -0.74
N GLY A 301 6.12 -15.31 0.09
CA GLY A 301 6.63 -14.38 1.09
C GLY A 301 7.48 -15.09 2.16
N LEU A 302 7.04 -16.25 2.65
CA LEU A 302 7.83 -17.06 3.58
C LEU A 302 9.12 -17.57 2.93
N LEU A 303 9.06 -18.01 1.67
CA LEU A 303 10.23 -18.44 0.91
C LEU A 303 11.23 -17.29 0.73
N LEU A 304 10.76 -16.12 0.27
CA LEU A 304 11.58 -14.92 0.07
C LEU A 304 12.21 -14.48 1.39
N HIS A 305 11.45 -14.44 2.48
CA HIS A 305 11.98 -14.09 3.81
C HIS A 305 13.12 -15.03 4.23
N LYS A 306 12.90 -16.33 4.12
CA LYS A 306 13.92 -17.35 4.47
C LYS A 306 15.22 -17.15 3.66
N HIS A 307 15.10 -16.88 2.38
CA HIS A 307 16.29 -16.64 1.54
C HIS A 307 16.99 -15.33 1.88
N LEU A 308 16.26 -14.26 2.08
CA LEU A 308 16.81 -12.96 2.45
C LEU A 308 17.50 -13.00 3.83
N GLU A 309 16.87 -13.64 4.83
CA GLU A 309 17.48 -13.87 6.15
C GLU A 309 18.84 -14.61 6.06
N SER A 310 18.97 -15.55 5.12
CA SER A 310 20.22 -16.27 4.91
C SER A 310 21.36 -15.40 4.34
N LEU A 311 21.04 -14.18 3.88
CA LEU A 311 22.03 -13.22 3.38
C LEU A 311 22.47 -12.21 4.46
N VAL A 312 21.76 -12.17 5.60
CA VAL A 312 22.14 -11.28 6.72
C VAL A 312 23.48 -11.71 7.28
N ASP A 313 24.48 -10.88 7.17
CA ASP A 313 25.84 -11.11 7.64
C ASP A 313 26.34 -10.05 8.64
N ASN A 314 25.48 -9.07 8.95
CA ASN A 314 25.76 -7.91 9.81
C ASN A 314 26.95 -7.03 9.33
N GLU A 315 27.53 -7.35 8.20
CA GLU A 315 28.60 -6.57 7.60
C GLU A 315 28.08 -5.72 6.45
N PHE A 316 27.32 -6.32 5.51
CA PHE A 316 26.73 -5.63 4.36
C PHE A 316 25.21 -5.59 4.42
N ILE A 317 24.56 -6.73 4.68
CA ILE A 317 23.10 -6.83 4.90
C ILE A 317 22.88 -6.91 6.41
N THR A 318 22.32 -5.86 6.99
CA THR A 318 22.24 -5.71 8.45
C THR A 318 20.88 -6.11 9.01
N GLU A 319 19.80 -5.96 8.25
CA GLU A 319 18.45 -6.32 8.65
C GLU A 319 17.58 -6.69 7.45
N VAL A 320 16.73 -7.67 7.62
CA VAL A 320 15.64 -8.01 6.71
C VAL A 320 14.33 -7.95 7.47
N ARG A 321 13.32 -7.31 6.91
CA ARG A 321 11.98 -7.28 7.48
C ARG A 321 10.94 -7.35 6.37
N GLY A 322 9.84 -8.06 6.63
CA GLY A 322 8.82 -8.22 5.61
C GLY A 322 7.60 -8.99 6.09
N ARG A 323 6.54 -8.94 5.25
CA ARG A 323 5.30 -9.67 5.46
C ARG A 323 4.63 -9.91 4.11
N GLY A 324 4.30 -11.17 3.79
CA GLY A 324 3.85 -11.53 2.45
C GLY A 324 4.92 -11.18 1.42
N LEU A 325 4.56 -10.44 0.39
CA LEU A 325 5.47 -9.96 -0.65
C LEU A 325 5.79 -8.44 -0.50
N MET A 326 5.98 -7.98 0.72
CA MET A 326 6.39 -6.62 1.07
C MET A 326 7.60 -6.68 1.99
N PHE A 327 8.80 -6.32 1.47
CA PHE A 327 10.07 -6.43 2.18
C PHE A 327 10.90 -5.16 2.14
N ALA A 328 11.74 -4.98 3.15
CA ALA A 328 12.91 -4.12 3.11
C ALA A 328 14.15 -4.89 3.56
N ILE A 329 15.28 -4.50 2.99
CA ILE A 329 16.62 -5.01 3.27
C ILE A 329 17.49 -3.81 3.60
N ASP A 330 17.99 -3.74 4.83
CA ASP A 330 18.90 -2.67 5.23
C ASP A 330 20.34 -3.08 4.91
N ILE A 331 21.04 -2.14 4.28
CA ILE A 331 22.44 -2.25 3.87
C ILE A 331 23.26 -1.32 4.80
N LYS A 332 24.52 -1.64 4.99
CA LYS A 332 25.45 -0.98 5.91
C LYS A 332 25.46 0.55 5.81
N ASN A 333 25.42 1.06 4.58
CA ASN A 333 25.39 2.50 4.32
C ASN A 333 24.88 2.79 2.90
N GLU A 334 24.60 4.06 2.62
CA GLU A 334 24.03 4.53 1.37
C GLU A 334 24.97 4.32 0.16
N GLU A 335 26.29 4.51 0.32
CA GLU A 335 27.28 4.34 -0.74
C GLU A 335 27.30 2.91 -1.28
N ILE A 336 27.31 1.93 -0.37
CA ILE A 336 27.25 0.50 -0.72
C ILE A 336 25.89 0.18 -1.35
N THR A 337 24.80 0.74 -0.80
CA THR A 337 23.45 0.55 -1.34
C THR A 337 23.35 1.02 -2.78
N ASP A 338 23.83 2.22 -3.08
CA ASP A 338 23.84 2.78 -4.43
C ASP A 338 24.67 1.94 -5.40
N SER A 339 25.80 1.44 -4.94
CA SER A 339 26.68 0.60 -5.76
C SER A 339 26.03 -0.75 -6.10
N ILE A 340 25.40 -1.41 -5.11
CA ILE A 340 24.64 -2.65 -5.34
C ILE A 340 23.42 -2.36 -6.23
N TYR A 341 22.71 -1.27 -5.99
CA TYR A 341 21.56 -0.85 -6.79
C TYR A 341 21.92 -0.69 -8.28
N ASN A 342 22.99 0.03 -8.56
CA ASN A 342 23.44 0.25 -9.94
C ASN A 342 23.83 -1.07 -10.62
N ASN A 343 24.49 -1.98 -9.89
CA ASN A 343 24.81 -3.33 -10.41
C ASN A 343 23.52 -4.14 -10.69
N LEU A 344 22.52 -4.10 -9.80
CA LEU A 344 21.22 -4.76 -10.02
C LEU A 344 20.52 -4.23 -11.29
N ILE A 345 20.47 -2.90 -11.48
CA ILE A 345 19.89 -2.28 -12.67
C ILE A 345 20.67 -2.72 -13.94
N GLU A 346 22.01 -2.76 -13.88
CA GLU A 346 22.83 -3.25 -14.99
C GLU A 346 22.53 -4.71 -15.33
N LYS A 347 22.29 -5.54 -14.31
CA LYS A 347 21.91 -6.95 -14.45
C LYS A 347 20.44 -7.18 -14.82
N GLY A 348 19.63 -6.12 -14.90
CA GLY A 348 18.23 -6.20 -15.30
C GLY A 348 17.27 -6.47 -14.13
N TYR A 349 17.54 -5.96 -12.94
CA TYR A 349 16.66 -6.04 -11.78
C TYR A 349 16.34 -4.65 -11.25
N ILE A 350 15.05 -4.37 -11.06
CA ILE A 350 14.54 -3.13 -10.47
C ILE A 350 14.12 -3.42 -9.04
N VAL A 351 14.70 -2.70 -8.09
CA VAL A 351 14.32 -2.70 -6.67
C VAL A 351 14.12 -1.26 -6.21
N GLY A 352 13.33 -1.03 -5.17
CA GLY A 352 13.26 0.29 -4.55
C GLY A 352 14.57 0.61 -3.84
N ASN A 353 15.14 1.79 -4.09
CA ASN A 353 16.32 2.30 -3.38
C ASN A 353 15.92 3.51 -2.52
N ARG A 354 16.15 3.43 -1.21
CA ARG A 354 15.82 4.49 -0.26
C ARG A 354 16.90 4.63 0.82
N GLY A 355 17.85 5.54 0.62
CA GLY A 355 18.99 5.68 1.52
C GLY A 355 19.78 4.37 1.62
N SER A 356 19.91 3.83 2.81
CA SER A 356 20.60 2.54 3.05
C SER A 356 19.66 1.32 3.00
N SER A 357 18.50 1.42 2.36
CA SER A 357 17.54 0.30 2.32
C SER A 357 17.07 0.00 0.91
N PHE A 358 17.00 -1.28 0.56
CA PHE A 358 16.22 -1.76 -0.58
C PHE A 358 14.82 -2.12 -0.16
N ARG A 359 13.87 -1.87 -1.07
CA ARG A 359 12.48 -2.29 -0.93
C ARG A 359 12.13 -3.26 -2.03
N LEU A 360 11.46 -4.35 -1.66
CA LEU A 360 10.99 -5.39 -2.57
C LEU A 360 9.49 -5.57 -2.41
N ASP A 361 8.78 -5.34 -3.49
CA ASP A 361 7.33 -5.44 -3.58
C ASP A 361 6.93 -6.14 -4.89
N PRO A 362 7.46 -7.36 -5.19
CA PRO A 362 7.24 -8.03 -6.46
C PRO A 362 5.75 -8.28 -6.70
N PRO A 363 5.29 -8.41 -7.96
CA PRO A 363 3.93 -8.82 -8.27
C PRO A 363 3.53 -10.11 -7.54
N LEU A 364 2.24 -10.26 -7.20
CA LEU A 364 1.73 -11.46 -6.51
C LEU A 364 1.90 -12.75 -7.32
N ILE A 365 2.11 -12.61 -8.61
CA ILE A 365 2.34 -13.70 -9.57
C ILE A 365 3.80 -14.17 -9.63
N ILE A 366 4.72 -13.60 -8.84
CA ILE A 366 6.13 -14.00 -8.84
C ILE A 366 6.25 -15.50 -8.53
N THR A 367 7.09 -16.20 -9.28
CA THR A 367 7.34 -17.64 -9.12
C THR A 367 8.51 -17.90 -8.19
N LYS A 368 8.59 -19.12 -7.67
CA LYS A 368 9.73 -19.57 -6.84
C LYS A 368 11.06 -19.45 -7.59
N THR A 369 11.08 -19.81 -8.87
CA THR A 369 12.28 -19.72 -9.72
C THR A 369 12.74 -18.28 -9.89
N GLU A 370 11.82 -17.33 -10.05
CA GLU A 370 12.15 -15.90 -10.14
C GLU A 370 12.67 -15.36 -8.80
N ILE A 371 12.10 -15.80 -7.68
CA ILE A 371 12.62 -15.46 -6.34
C ILE A 371 14.06 -15.99 -6.18
N GLU A 372 14.31 -17.25 -6.48
CA GLU A 372 15.62 -17.88 -6.37
C GLU A 372 16.66 -17.19 -7.26
N GLY A 373 16.29 -16.89 -8.52
CA GLY A 373 17.15 -16.13 -9.43
C GLY A 373 17.52 -14.74 -8.94
N PHE A 374 16.56 -14.02 -8.35
CA PHE A 374 16.85 -12.72 -7.72
C PHE A 374 17.79 -12.85 -6.51
N ILE A 375 17.57 -13.82 -5.65
CA ILE A 375 18.41 -14.05 -4.47
C ILE A 375 19.86 -14.37 -4.86
N GLU A 376 20.05 -15.19 -5.90
CA GLU A 376 21.38 -15.48 -6.43
C GLU A 376 22.08 -14.20 -6.93
N MET A 377 21.36 -13.40 -7.72
CA MET A 377 21.86 -12.12 -8.22
C MET A 377 22.18 -11.13 -7.08
N LEU A 378 21.34 -11.05 -6.06
CA LEU A 378 21.60 -10.19 -4.90
C LEU A 378 22.85 -10.63 -4.15
N ARG A 379 23.05 -11.96 -3.99
CA ARG A 379 24.24 -12.54 -3.38
C ARG A 379 25.51 -12.22 -4.19
N GLU A 380 25.46 -12.36 -5.50
CA GLU A 380 26.56 -11.99 -6.38
C GLU A 380 26.88 -10.50 -6.26
N SER A 381 25.87 -9.63 -6.32
CA SER A 381 26.05 -8.18 -6.24
C SER A 381 26.63 -7.73 -4.90
N THR A 382 26.26 -8.38 -3.79
CA THR A 382 26.84 -8.09 -2.47
C THR A 382 28.27 -8.63 -2.31
N SER A 383 28.61 -9.73 -2.99
CA SER A 383 29.96 -10.33 -2.91
C SER A 383 31.05 -9.45 -3.57
N LEU A 384 30.67 -8.49 -4.43
CA LEU A 384 31.60 -7.55 -5.04
C LEU A 384 32.23 -6.56 -4.02
N PHE A 385 31.66 -6.48 -2.83
CA PHE A 385 32.10 -5.58 -1.75
C PHE A 385 32.75 -6.30 -0.56
N LYS A 386 32.84 -7.64 -0.62
CA LYS A 386 33.58 -8.49 0.31
C LYS A 386 35.03 -8.62 -0.12
#